data_ca74900f72e902257f211ca9b310d6ac
#
_entry.id   ca74900f72e902257f211ca9b310d6ac
#
_cell.length_a   1.000
_cell.length_b   1.000
_cell.length_c   1.000
_cell.angle_alpha   90.00
_cell.angle_beta   90.00
_cell.angle_gamma   90.00
#
_symmetry.space_group_name_H-M   'P 1'
#
loop_
_entity.id
_entity.type
_entity.pdbx_description
1 polymer ?
#
loop_
_entity_poly.entity_id
_entity_poly.type
_entity_poly.pdbx_seq_one_letter_code
_entity_poly.pdbx_strand_id
1 'polypeptide(L)'
;MTTEHLNHRHWHQSGTYEVWYVTWNHPGTDQGFWLRYLSEAPVDPASRAKPASLHSGGPPRGELWFARFDPRDSRRTFGIHKHFAPPTDREGPFALGIGDAQLGHDHAVGELAGGGHDVRWDLRWVPATQAIRHLPDVTYTKYGNLGVTSVLSPNPRVPLSGSVTIDGETLTFDRAVAGQTHVYGKRHATKWTWGRCADFAGAPGAVLEIIGVHQHRGVQLPRMLWLALDLDGEQHRMTQFRHIVKNRWQGSGTRVEFSAWSPTVRIEGEMSCRPEDMLVAPYLDPDGTEIFCSNTEIGDAHVRVFRRAGLAWREQRVLVGTKRAHFELGGRVRDPAITREHQLVE
;
A
#
# COMPACT_ATOMS: atom_id res chain seq x y z
N MET A 1 6.72 -12.61 19.87
CA MET A 1 7.66 -12.57 18.72
C MET A 1 7.40 -11.26 18.02
N THR A 2 8.44 -10.55 17.60
CA THR A 2 8.28 -9.32 16.82
C THR A 2 7.82 -9.64 15.40
N THR A 3 7.12 -8.72 14.74
CA THR A 3 6.72 -8.85 13.33
C THR A 3 7.85 -8.46 12.35
N GLU A 4 9.02 -8.14 12.87
CA GLU A 4 10.19 -7.65 12.15
C GLU A 4 10.64 -8.57 11.00
N HIS A 5 10.66 -9.88 11.26
CA HIS A 5 11.05 -10.87 10.25
C HIS A 5 10.22 -10.82 8.97
N LEU A 6 9.03 -10.19 9.01
CA LEU A 6 8.17 -9.99 7.85
C LEU A 6 8.61 -8.81 6.96
N ASN A 7 9.57 -8.00 7.42
CA ASN A 7 10.17 -6.91 6.65
C ASN A 7 11.45 -7.34 5.92
N HIS A 8 12.06 -8.48 6.27
CA HIS A 8 13.28 -8.92 5.59
C HIS A 8 13.04 -9.20 4.11
N ARG A 9 14.03 -8.92 3.28
CA ARG A 9 13.98 -9.15 1.84
C ARG A 9 13.75 -10.62 1.49
N HIS A 10 12.84 -10.84 0.57
CA HIS A 10 12.49 -12.17 0.06
C HIS A 10 13.17 -12.48 -1.28
N TRP A 11 13.46 -11.44 -2.09
CA TRP A 11 13.88 -11.61 -3.46
C TRP A 11 15.21 -10.92 -3.77
N HIS A 12 16.13 -11.68 -4.35
CA HIS A 12 17.43 -11.19 -4.82
C HIS A 12 17.71 -11.60 -6.28
N GLN A 13 16.67 -12.05 -7.00
CA GLN A 13 16.81 -12.61 -8.34
C GLN A 13 16.20 -11.71 -9.41
N SER A 14 16.71 -11.83 -10.65
CA SER A 14 16.17 -11.15 -11.82
C SER A 14 14.68 -11.42 -12.02
N GLY A 15 13.95 -10.43 -12.50
CA GLY A 15 12.53 -10.51 -12.76
C GLY A 15 11.64 -10.38 -11.51
N THR A 16 12.15 -9.71 -10.47
CA THR A 16 11.41 -9.50 -9.22
C THR A 16 11.45 -8.05 -8.77
N TYR A 17 10.45 -7.66 -8.01
CA TYR A 17 10.42 -6.40 -7.29
C TYR A 17 10.00 -6.61 -5.83
N GLU A 18 10.41 -5.71 -4.97
CA GLU A 18 10.08 -5.71 -3.55
C GLU A 18 9.92 -4.29 -3.06
N VAL A 19 8.84 -4.04 -2.33
CA VAL A 19 8.40 -2.70 -1.94
C VAL A 19 8.06 -2.66 -0.46
N TRP A 20 8.56 -1.66 0.21
CA TRP A 20 8.13 -1.26 1.56
C TRP A 20 7.58 0.14 1.49
N TYR A 21 6.44 0.39 2.10
CA TYR A 21 5.92 1.73 2.20
C TYR A 21 5.29 2.00 3.56
N VAL A 22 5.37 3.26 3.95
CA VAL A 22 4.79 3.79 5.18
C VAL A 22 3.78 4.86 4.80
N THR A 23 2.58 4.78 5.36
CA THR A 23 1.52 5.77 5.15
C THR A 23 1.02 6.30 6.48
N TRP A 24 0.74 7.61 6.54
CA TRP A 24 0.23 8.24 7.74
C TRP A 24 -0.51 9.54 7.43
N ASN A 25 -1.29 10.03 8.43
CA ASN A 25 -1.93 11.34 8.36
C ASN A 25 -1.43 12.24 9.49
N HIS A 26 -1.33 13.54 9.19
CA HIS A 26 -1.09 14.54 10.21
C HIS A 26 -2.38 14.80 11.00
N PRO A 27 -2.40 14.61 12.34
CA PRO A 27 -3.63 14.66 13.12
C PRO A 27 -4.30 16.04 13.14
N GLY A 28 -3.51 17.12 12.99
CA GLY A 28 -4.02 18.49 13.07
C GLY A 28 -4.37 19.15 11.73
N THR A 29 -3.85 18.65 10.62
CA THR A 29 -4.03 19.27 9.29
C THR A 29 -4.74 18.36 8.28
N ASP A 30 -4.98 17.10 8.62
CA ASP A 30 -5.57 16.06 7.77
C ASP A 30 -4.74 15.75 6.50
N GLN A 31 -3.51 16.26 6.42
CA GLN A 31 -2.60 15.93 5.32
C GLN A 31 -2.21 14.46 5.39
N GLY A 32 -2.16 13.82 4.23
CA GLY A 32 -1.72 12.46 4.08
C GLY A 32 -0.32 12.37 3.49
N PHE A 33 0.42 11.33 3.85
CA PHE A 33 1.80 11.12 3.41
C PHE A 33 2.02 9.67 3.01
N TRP A 34 2.84 9.48 2.00
CA TRP A 34 3.27 8.20 1.51
C TRP A 34 4.78 8.21 1.24
N LEU A 35 5.48 7.28 1.85
CA LEU A 35 6.91 7.08 1.69
C LEU A 35 7.13 5.65 1.24
N ARG A 36 7.83 5.45 0.10
CA ARG A 36 7.99 4.14 -0.50
C ARG A 36 9.45 3.88 -0.85
N TYR A 37 9.92 2.70 -0.48
CA TYR A 37 11.21 2.14 -0.82
C TYR A 37 10.98 0.96 -1.75
N LEU A 38 11.65 0.93 -2.89
CA LEU A 38 11.55 -0.12 -3.89
C LEU A 38 12.92 -0.72 -4.18
N SER A 39 12.97 -2.03 -4.26
CA SER A 39 14.05 -2.82 -4.86
C SER A 39 13.52 -3.48 -6.12
N GLU A 40 14.11 -3.21 -7.27
CA GLU A 40 13.74 -3.82 -8.53
C GLU A 40 14.94 -4.52 -9.17
N ALA A 41 14.72 -5.73 -9.63
CA ALA A 41 15.66 -6.49 -10.46
C ALA A 41 14.97 -6.83 -11.79
N PRO A 42 15.19 -6.05 -12.86
CA PRO A 42 14.59 -6.28 -14.16
C PRO A 42 14.86 -7.69 -14.69
N VAL A 43 13.99 -8.17 -15.58
CA VAL A 43 14.19 -9.47 -16.25
C VAL A 43 15.48 -9.41 -17.07
N ASP A 44 16.36 -10.40 -16.86
CA ASP A 44 17.55 -10.58 -17.68
C ASP A 44 17.14 -10.86 -19.14
N PRO A 45 17.57 -10.03 -20.11
CA PRO A 45 17.27 -10.26 -21.54
C PRO A 45 17.77 -11.59 -22.05
N ALA A 46 18.80 -12.16 -21.45
CA ALA A 46 19.33 -13.48 -21.79
C ALA A 46 18.47 -14.63 -21.23
N SER A 47 17.53 -14.33 -20.32
CA SER A 47 16.60 -15.32 -19.77
C SER A 47 15.54 -15.71 -20.82
N ARG A 48 14.95 -16.92 -20.68
CA ARG A 48 13.86 -17.39 -21.55
C ARG A 48 12.55 -16.60 -21.36
N ALA A 49 12.45 -15.74 -20.35
CA ALA A 49 11.32 -14.84 -20.15
C ALA A 49 11.39 -13.73 -21.21
N LYS A 50 10.46 -13.74 -22.15
CA LYS A 50 10.39 -12.66 -23.15
C LYS A 50 10.03 -11.36 -22.45
N PRO A 51 10.82 -10.29 -22.63
CA PRO A 51 10.47 -8.96 -22.13
C PRO A 51 9.16 -8.48 -22.77
N ALA A 52 8.31 -7.83 -21.99
CA ALA A 52 7.03 -7.32 -22.47
C ALA A 52 7.17 -6.02 -23.26
N SER A 53 8.28 -5.31 -23.11
CA SER A 53 8.56 -4.05 -23.82
C SER A 53 10.06 -3.85 -24.06
N LEU A 54 10.41 -2.86 -24.91
CA LEU A 54 11.77 -2.43 -25.17
C LEU A 54 12.45 -1.77 -23.95
N HIS A 55 11.71 -1.44 -22.92
CA HIS A 55 12.20 -0.86 -21.66
C HIS A 55 12.59 -1.93 -20.63
N SER A 56 12.42 -3.21 -20.94
CA SER A 56 12.86 -4.30 -20.09
C SER A 56 14.35 -4.51 -20.26
N GLY A 57 15.03 -4.58 -19.16
CA GLY A 57 16.48 -4.79 -19.10
C GLY A 57 17.19 -3.53 -18.60
N GLY A 58 17.91 -3.70 -17.56
CA GLY A 58 18.74 -2.70 -16.89
C GLY A 58 19.36 -3.34 -15.67
N PRO A 59 20.32 -2.68 -15.03
CA PRO A 59 20.82 -3.16 -13.76
C PRO A 59 19.74 -3.16 -12.69
N PRO A 60 19.83 -4.02 -11.67
CA PRO A 60 19.05 -3.87 -10.46
C PRO A 60 19.18 -2.46 -9.89
N ARG A 61 18.07 -1.93 -9.35
CA ARG A 61 18.03 -0.55 -8.83
C ARG A 61 17.17 -0.44 -7.57
N GLY A 62 17.43 0.62 -6.82
CA GLY A 62 16.57 1.11 -5.77
C GLY A 62 15.78 2.32 -6.23
N GLU A 63 14.62 2.54 -5.63
CA GLU A 63 13.85 3.78 -5.82
C GLU A 63 13.31 4.27 -4.48
N LEU A 64 13.34 5.58 -4.30
CA LEU A 64 12.64 6.27 -3.22
C LEU A 64 11.51 7.09 -3.81
N TRP A 65 10.37 7.04 -3.14
CA TRP A 65 9.18 7.82 -3.48
C TRP A 65 8.67 8.54 -2.25
N PHE A 66 8.28 9.78 -2.42
CA PHE A 66 7.59 10.55 -1.39
C PHE A 66 6.37 11.24 -2.01
N ALA A 67 5.27 11.24 -1.28
CA ALA A 67 4.10 12.04 -1.65
C ALA A 67 3.49 12.72 -0.44
N ARG A 68 2.98 13.94 -0.66
CA ARG A 68 2.13 14.71 0.23
C ARG A 68 0.78 14.92 -0.43
N PHE A 69 -0.28 14.70 0.31
CA PHE A 69 -1.66 14.99 -0.07
C PHE A 69 -2.21 16.05 0.87
N ASP A 70 -2.68 17.17 0.35
CA ASP A 70 -3.21 18.28 1.16
C ASP A 70 -4.70 18.49 0.86
N PRO A 71 -5.62 18.15 1.78
CA PRO A 71 -7.05 18.26 1.55
C PRO A 71 -7.57 19.71 1.50
N ARG A 72 -6.76 20.66 2.00
CA ARG A 72 -7.11 22.09 2.06
C ARG A 72 -6.66 22.86 0.83
N ASP A 73 -5.53 22.45 0.24
CA ASP A 73 -4.99 23.04 -0.97
C ASP A 73 -4.38 21.97 -1.86
N SER A 74 -5.13 21.54 -2.86
CA SER A 74 -4.68 20.50 -3.78
C SER A 74 -3.40 20.87 -4.55
N ARG A 75 -3.06 22.18 -4.68
CA ARG A 75 -1.79 22.61 -5.32
C ARG A 75 -0.57 22.21 -4.51
N ARG A 76 -0.75 21.94 -3.20
CA ARG A 76 0.28 21.39 -2.30
C ARG A 76 0.37 19.86 -2.31
N THR A 77 -0.52 19.20 -3.08
CA THR A 77 -0.44 17.76 -3.33
C THR A 77 0.58 17.51 -4.42
N PHE A 78 1.62 16.75 -4.10
CA PHE A 78 2.68 16.38 -5.03
C PHE A 78 3.26 15.01 -4.68
N GLY A 79 3.92 14.41 -5.67
CA GLY A 79 4.72 13.21 -5.50
C GLY A 79 6.00 13.29 -6.32
N ILE A 80 7.10 12.85 -5.74
CA ILE A 80 8.40 12.76 -6.40
C ILE A 80 9.02 11.38 -6.19
N HIS A 81 9.81 10.92 -7.15
CA HIS A 81 10.58 9.70 -7.00
C HIS A 81 11.93 9.79 -7.71
N LYS A 82 12.91 9.03 -7.23
CA LYS A 82 14.28 9.01 -7.74
C LYS A 82 14.84 7.60 -7.78
N HIS A 83 15.64 7.33 -8.80
CA HIS A 83 16.38 6.09 -8.95
C HIS A 83 17.74 6.15 -8.25
N PHE A 84 18.13 5.04 -7.65
CA PHE A 84 19.38 4.85 -6.94
C PHE A 84 20.03 3.52 -7.33
N ALA A 85 21.26 3.31 -6.87
CA ALA A 85 21.88 1.99 -6.88
C ALA A 85 20.99 0.96 -6.12
N PRO A 86 21.17 -0.34 -6.33
CA PRO A 86 20.44 -1.37 -5.62
C PRO A 86 20.47 -1.15 -4.11
N PRO A 87 19.38 -1.48 -3.40
CA PRO A 87 19.34 -1.34 -1.95
C PRO A 87 20.42 -2.15 -1.26
N THR A 88 20.90 -1.63 -0.15
CA THR A 88 21.81 -2.33 0.76
C THR A 88 21.02 -2.94 1.91
N ASP A 89 21.29 -4.21 2.20
CA ASP A 89 20.78 -4.92 3.37
C ASP A 89 21.90 -5.01 4.42
N ARG A 90 21.53 -4.96 5.70
CA ARG A 90 22.43 -5.25 6.80
C ARG A 90 22.08 -6.58 7.43
N GLU A 91 23.09 -7.34 7.86
CA GLU A 91 22.86 -8.51 8.72
C GLU A 91 22.33 -8.07 10.09
N GLY A 92 21.40 -8.83 10.64
CA GLY A 92 20.80 -8.56 11.93
C GLY A 92 19.38 -8.00 11.86
N PRO A 93 19.02 -6.99 12.65
CA PRO A 93 17.71 -6.34 12.58
C PRO A 93 17.45 -5.77 11.19
N PHE A 94 16.16 -5.78 10.77
CA PHE A 94 15.79 -5.26 9.47
C PHE A 94 16.23 -3.81 9.28
N ALA A 95 17.08 -3.59 8.30
CA ALA A 95 17.55 -2.26 7.89
C ALA A 95 17.81 -2.25 6.39
N LEU A 96 17.01 -1.49 5.66
CA LEU A 96 17.10 -1.29 4.21
C LEU A 96 17.66 0.10 3.93
N GLY A 97 18.75 0.19 3.15
CA GLY A 97 19.33 1.45 2.69
C GLY A 97 19.10 1.68 1.21
N ILE A 98 18.63 2.87 0.80
CA ILE A 98 18.55 3.34 -0.59
C ILE A 98 19.08 4.76 -0.65
N GLY A 99 20.20 4.97 -1.36
CA GLY A 99 20.94 6.23 -1.24
C GLY A 99 21.33 6.48 0.21
N ASP A 100 21.05 7.68 0.71
CA ASP A 100 21.27 8.05 2.11
C ASP A 100 20.07 7.76 3.03
N ALA A 101 18.96 7.29 2.46
CA ALA A 101 17.76 6.98 3.22
C ALA A 101 17.81 5.56 3.80
N GLN A 102 17.24 5.40 4.99
CA GLN A 102 17.16 4.14 5.72
C GLN A 102 15.72 3.86 6.14
N LEU A 103 15.33 2.58 6.07
CA LEU A 103 14.07 2.07 6.60
C LEU A 103 14.36 0.90 7.53
N GLY A 104 13.90 1.01 8.77
CA GLY A 104 13.89 -0.06 9.76
C GLY A 104 12.48 -0.60 10.00
N HIS A 105 12.37 -1.51 10.95
CA HIS A 105 11.09 -2.03 11.42
C HIS A 105 10.31 -1.00 12.26
N ASP A 106 11.02 -0.04 12.84
CA ASP A 106 10.55 0.95 13.81
C ASP A 106 10.90 2.41 13.45
N HIS A 107 11.54 2.65 12.31
CA HIS A 107 11.94 4.00 11.88
C HIS A 107 12.09 4.14 10.36
N ALA A 108 12.06 5.39 9.91
CA ALA A 108 12.48 5.80 8.58
C ALA A 108 13.19 7.15 8.66
N VAL A 109 14.40 7.24 8.09
CA VAL A 109 15.19 8.48 8.05
C VAL A 109 15.72 8.67 6.64
N GLY A 110 15.73 9.91 6.13
CA GLY A 110 16.29 10.18 4.83
C GLY A 110 15.88 11.53 4.25
N GLU A 111 16.26 11.70 2.99
CA GLU A 111 15.92 12.88 2.21
C GLU A 111 15.69 12.52 0.74
N LEU A 112 14.94 13.36 0.06
CA LEU A 112 14.67 13.26 -1.38
C LEU A 112 14.43 14.67 -1.94
N ALA A 113 15.27 15.09 -2.87
CA ALA A 113 15.15 16.40 -3.51
C ALA A 113 15.00 16.27 -5.02
N GLY A 114 14.24 17.19 -5.63
CA GLY A 114 14.03 17.30 -7.07
C GLY A 114 12.61 17.76 -7.41
N GLY A 115 12.35 18.09 -8.67
CA GLY A 115 11.04 18.53 -9.11
C GLY A 115 10.56 19.86 -8.47
N GLY A 116 11.48 20.64 -7.90
CA GLY A 116 11.16 21.87 -7.16
C GLY A 116 10.86 21.63 -5.68
N HIS A 117 11.08 20.43 -5.17
CA HIS A 117 10.86 20.08 -3.77
C HIS A 117 12.14 19.55 -3.10
N ASP A 118 12.32 19.89 -1.81
CA ASP A 118 13.32 19.34 -0.89
C ASP A 118 12.57 18.74 0.30
N VAL A 119 12.69 17.42 0.47
CA VAL A 119 11.96 16.68 1.50
C VAL A 119 12.95 15.93 2.37
N ARG A 120 12.81 16.08 3.69
CA ARG A 120 13.58 15.33 4.70
C ARG A 120 12.63 14.74 5.71
N TRP A 121 12.93 13.52 6.19
CA TRP A 121 12.13 12.86 7.21
C TRP A 121 13.02 12.20 8.27
N ASP A 122 12.57 12.27 9.52
CA ASP A 122 13.05 11.47 10.66
C ASP A 122 11.81 11.00 11.43
N LEU A 123 11.45 9.75 11.22
CA LEU A 123 10.20 9.16 11.68
C LEU A 123 10.49 7.92 12.50
N ARG A 124 9.78 7.74 13.63
CA ARG A 124 9.92 6.60 14.53
C ARG A 124 8.54 6.12 14.98
N TRP A 125 8.41 4.83 15.22
CA TRP A 125 7.18 4.24 15.75
C TRP A 125 7.48 3.06 16.66
N VAL A 126 6.52 2.73 17.52
CA VAL A 126 6.56 1.49 18.29
C VAL A 126 5.97 0.39 17.40
N PRO A 127 6.73 -0.67 17.06
CA PRO A 127 6.24 -1.72 16.19
C PRO A 127 5.01 -2.43 16.72
N ALA A 128 4.15 -2.86 15.80
CA ALA A 128 2.98 -3.66 16.11
C ALA A 128 3.38 -5.07 16.60
N THR A 129 2.59 -5.63 17.49
CA THR A 129 2.78 -7.00 17.98
C THR A 129 2.13 -8.04 17.07
N GLN A 130 1.26 -7.59 16.17
CA GLN A 130 0.52 -8.46 15.23
C GLN A 130 0.55 -7.84 13.83
N ALA A 131 0.83 -8.68 12.84
CA ALA A 131 0.81 -8.32 11.43
C ALA A 131 -0.52 -8.73 10.77
N ILE A 132 -0.83 -8.11 9.65
CA ILE A 132 -1.90 -8.56 8.76
C ILE A 132 -1.27 -9.23 7.53
N ARG A 133 -1.66 -10.49 7.29
CA ARG A 133 -1.41 -11.20 6.04
C ARG A 133 -2.68 -11.16 5.21
N HIS A 134 -2.61 -10.51 4.05
CA HIS A 134 -3.79 -10.25 3.22
C HIS A 134 -4.22 -11.45 2.38
N LEU A 135 -3.27 -12.29 2.00
CA LEU A 135 -3.51 -13.44 1.13
C LEU A 135 -3.59 -14.74 1.94
N PRO A 136 -4.08 -15.83 1.36
CA PRO A 136 -4.06 -17.15 2.01
C PRO A 136 -2.64 -17.55 2.46
N ASP A 137 -2.52 -18.17 3.62
CA ASP A 137 -1.22 -18.50 4.25
C ASP A 137 -0.29 -19.28 3.32
N VAL A 138 -0.84 -20.16 2.49
CA VAL A 138 -0.07 -20.94 1.51
C VAL A 138 0.70 -20.07 0.52
N THR A 139 0.22 -18.86 0.22
CA THR A 139 0.90 -17.95 -0.72
C THR A 139 2.20 -17.37 -0.18
N TYR A 140 2.40 -17.41 1.13
CA TYR A 140 3.63 -16.94 1.80
C TYR A 140 4.64 -18.07 2.00
N THR A 141 4.34 -19.29 1.59
CA THR A 141 5.26 -20.42 1.67
C THR A 141 6.17 -20.49 0.43
N LYS A 142 7.31 -21.17 0.57
CA LYS A 142 8.26 -21.45 -0.52
C LYS A 142 7.57 -22.06 -1.77
N TYR A 143 6.49 -22.79 -1.58
CA TYR A 143 5.76 -23.50 -2.65
C TYR A 143 4.54 -22.72 -3.17
N GLY A 144 4.04 -21.75 -2.43
CA GLY A 144 2.83 -20.98 -2.76
C GLY A 144 3.05 -19.83 -3.73
N ASN A 145 4.31 -19.51 -4.01
CA ASN A 145 4.66 -18.35 -4.84
C ASN A 145 4.66 -18.69 -6.33
N LEU A 146 3.50 -19.04 -6.86
CA LEU A 146 3.25 -19.34 -8.29
C LEU A 146 3.25 -18.08 -9.18
N GLY A 147 4.11 -17.11 -8.90
CA GLY A 147 4.19 -15.84 -9.63
C GLY A 147 3.09 -14.85 -9.21
N VAL A 148 2.58 -14.99 -8.00
CA VAL A 148 1.64 -14.06 -7.37
C VAL A 148 2.45 -13.03 -6.58
N THR A 149 1.97 -11.80 -6.57
CA THR A 149 2.47 -10.78 -5.66
C THR A 149 1.96 -11.08 -4.25
N SER A 150 2.85 -11.07 -3.28
CA SER A 150 2.52 -11.20 -1.85
C SER A 150 2.43 -9.81 -1.23
N VAL A 151 1.45 -9.62 -0.36
CA VAL A 151 1.21 -8.35 0.35
C VAL A 151 0.96 -8.66 1.82
N LEU A 152 1.65 -7.97 2.70
CA LEU A 152 1.45 -8.08 4.14
C LEU A 152 1.76 -6.75 4.82
N SER A 153 1.15 -6.51 5.98
CA SER A 153 1.41 -5.33 6.81
C SER A 153 2.08 -5.78 8.12
N PRO A 154 3.42 -5.69 8.22
CA PRO A 154 4.14 -5.99 9.46
C PRO A 154 3.74 -5.05 10.59
N ASN A 155 3.40 -3.81 10.26
CA ASN A 155 2.94 -2.77 11.17
C ASN A 155 1.61 -2.17 10.67
N PRO A 156 0.47 -2.85 10.83
CA PRO A 156 -0.80 -2.41 10.25
C PRO A 156 -1.34 -1.12 10.90
N ARG A 157 -0.98 -0.87 12.17
CA ARG A 157 -1.30 0.35 12.89
C ARG A 157 -0.28 0.61 13.98
N VAL A 158 0.41 1.74 13.87
CA VAL A 158 1.43 2.16 14.84
C VAL A 158 1.31 3.66 15.15
N PRO A 159 1.68 4.09 16.37
CA PRO A 159 1.82 5.50 16.72
C PRO A 159 3.16 6.02 16.19
N LEU A 160 3.13 6.85 15.16
CA LEU A 160 4.30 7.46 14.53
C LEU A 160 4.57 8.83 15.11
N SER A 161 5.83 9.08 15.46
CA SER A 161 6.33 10.38 15.92
C SER A 161 7.58 10.78 15.13
N GLY A 162 7.90 12.07 15.11
CA GLY A 162 9.04 12.60 14.39
C GLY A 162 8.68 13.83 13.57
N SER A 163 9.39 14.03 12.45
CA SER A 163 9.17 15.19 11.59
C SER A 163 9.38 14.90 10.12
N VAL A 164 8.70 15.70 9.29
CA VAL A 164 8.97 15.84 7.85
C VAL A 164 9.16 17.32 7.56
N THR A 165 10.26 17.66 6.92
CA THR A 165 10.51 19.02 6.41
C THR A 165 10.32 19.00 4.92
N ILE A 166 9.48 19.89 4.40
CA ILE A 166 9.16 20.05 2.97
C ILE A 166 9.39 21.51 2.60
N ASP A 167 10.33 21.79 1.70
CA ASP A 167 10.63 23.14 1.21
C ASP A 167 10.88 24.16 2.34
N GLY A 168 11.53 23.69 3.42
CA GLY A 168 11.82 24.49 4.63
C GLY A 168 10.68 24.55 5.66
N GLU A 169 9.46 24.08 5.33
CA GLU A 169 8.36 23.94 6.29
C GLU A 169 8.48 22.61 7.05
N THR A 170 8.60 22.64 8.37
CA THR A 170 8.69 21.43 9.20
C THR A 170 7.32 21.10 9.81
N LEU A 171 6.86 19.89 9.54
CA LEU A 171 5.68 19.28 10.14
C LEU A 171 6.13 18.27 11.18
N THR A 172 5.63 18.39 12.42
CA THR A 172 5.94 17.48 13.53
C THR A 172 4.77 16.56 13.82
N PHE A 173 5.07 15.31 14.10
CA PHE A 173 4.08 14.27 14.39
C PHE A 173 4.29 13.78 15.81
N ASP A 174 3.19 13.72 16.57
CA ASP A 174 3.15 13.08 17.88
C ASP A 174 2.05 12.03 17.86
N ARG A 175 2.47 10.75 17.87
CA ARG A 175 1.60 9.57 17.84
C ARG A 175 0.57 9.57 16.69
N ALA A 176 0.93 10.09 15.52
CA ALA A 176 0.12 10.01 14.31
C ALA A 176 -0.18 8.55 13.95
N VAL A 177 -1.38 8.28 13.43
CA VAL A 177 -1.75 6.92 13.01
C VAL A 177 -1.05 6.59 11.70
N ALA A 178 -0.14 5.62 11.75
CA ALA A 178 0.63 5.16 10.59
C ALA A 178 0.49 3.65 10.36
N GLY A 179 0.92 3.18 9.20
CA GLY A 179 1.09 1.76 8.89
C GLY A 179 2.25 1.53 7.94
N GLN A 180 2.89 0.37 8.09
CA GLN A 180 3.95 -0.09 7.19
C GLN A 180 3.48 -1.37 6.51
N THR A 181 3.60 -1.38 5.18
CA THR A 181 3.24 -2.52 4.33
C THR A 181 4.46 -2.99 3.54
N HIS A 182 4.54 -4.28 3.30
CA HIS A 182 5.58 -4.95 2.54
C HIS A 182 4.95 -5.76 1.40
N VAL A 183 5.42 -5.53 0.18
CA VAL A 183 4.93 -6.16 -1.05
C VAL A 183 6.11 -6.74 -1.81
N TYR A 184 5.99 -7.96 -2.30
CA TYR A 184 7.03 -8.56 -3.14
C TYR A 184 6.43 -9.49 -4.19
N GLY A 185 7.03 -9.50 -5.37
CA GLY A 185 6.50 -10.29 -6.47
C GLY A 185 7.31 -10.15 -7.76
N LYS A 186 6.70 -10.68 -8.82
CA LYS A 186 7.26 -10.64 -10.18
C LYS A 186 6.52 -9.71 -11.12
N ARG A 187 5.24 -9.46 -10.83
CA ARG A 187 4.36 -8.69 -11.70
C ARG A 187 3.13 -8.25 -10.94
N HIS A 188 2.68 -7.04 -11.16
CA HIS A 188 1.39 -6.57 -10.67
C HIS A 188 0.22 -7.30 -11.35
N ALA A 189 -0.92 -7.29 -10.70
CA ALA A 189 -2.17 -7.77 -11.30
C ALA A 189 -2.59 -6.89 -12.48
N THR A 190 -3.46 -7.41 -13.37
CA THR A 190 -3.98 -6.63 -14.50
C THR A 190 -4.78 -5.41 -14.03
N LYS A 191 -5.54 -5.56 -12.95
CA LYS A 191 -6.20 -4.49 -12.21
C LYS A 191 -6.24 -4.86 -10.74
N TRP A 192 -6.00 -3.90 -9.85
CA TRP A 192 -6.08 -4.13 -8.40
C TRP A 192 -6.58 -2.90 -7.66
N THR A 193 -6.92 -3.12 -6.43
CA THR A 193 -7.03 -2.09 -5.40
C THR A 193 -6.35 -2.57 -4.13
N TRP A 194 -5.73 -1.66 -3.43
CA TRP A 194 -5.39 -1.77 -2.03
C TRP A 194 -6.12 -0.65 -1.29
N GLY A 195 -6.51 -0.90 -0.05
CA GLY A 195 -7.12 0.14 0.77
C GLY A 195 -6.90 -0.15 2.24
N ARG A 196 -6.65 0.93 3.00
CA ARG A 196 -6.43 0.91 4.43
C ARG A 196 -7.12 2.10 5.09
N CYS A 197 -7.77 1.85 6.23
CA CYS A 197 -8.18 2.90 7.15
C CYS A 197 -7.94 2.40 8.59
N ALA A 198 -7.20 3.16 9.38
CA ALA A 198 -6.86 2.80 10.75
C ALA A 198 -7.13 3.94 11.75
N ASP A 199 -7.85 4.96 11.32
CA ASP A 199 -8.30 6.09 12.14
C ASP A 199 -9.78 6.36 11.86
N PHE A 200 -10.65 5.66 12.59
CA PHE A 200 -12.09 5.76 12.49
C PHE A 200 -12.66 6.55 13.67
N ALA A 201 -13.58 7.46 13.39
CA ALA A 201 -14.29 8.22 14.41
C ALA A 201 -15.05 7.29 15.37
N GLY A 202 -14.80 7.42 16.66
CA GLY A 202 -15.46 6.62 17.69
C GLY A 202 -15.11 5.13 17.73
N ALA A 203 -14.06 4.71 17.00
CA ALA A 203 -13.54 3.34 17.01
C ALA A 203 -12.00 3.32 17.10
N PRO A 204 -11.44 3.79 18.24
CA PRO A 204 -9.99 3.84 18.41
C PRO A 204 -9.40 2.42 18.37
N GLY A 205 -8.35 2.24 17.57
CA GLY A 205 -7.71 0.93 17.40
C GLY A 205 -8.30 0.06 16.29
N ALA A 206 -9.42 0.46 15.67
CA ALA A 206 -9.92 -0.24 14.50
C ALA A 206 -8.95 -0.11 13.31
N VAL A 207 -8.77 -1.22 12.58
CA VAL A 207 -7.92 -1.28 11.38
C VAL A 207 -8.64 -2.07 10.31
N LEU A 208 -8.91 -1.44 9.19
CA LEU A 208 -9.41 -2.10 7.99
C LEU A 208 -8.32 -2.12 6.93
N GLU A 209 -8.08 -3.27 6.33
CA GLU A 209 -7.26 -3.40 5.12
C GLU A 209 -7.95 -4.30 4.09
N ILE A 210 -7.90 -3.90 2.83
CA ILE A 210 -8.45 -4.65 1.70
C ILE A 210 -7.43 -4.81 0.59
N ILE A 211 -7.47 -5.96 -0.09
CA ILE A 211 -6.78 -6.21 -1.36
C ILE A 211 -7.79 -6.77 -2.34
N GLY A 212 -8.03 -6.04 -3.41
CA GLY A 212 -8.85 -6.49 -4.52
C GLY A 212 -7.98 -6.76 -5.75
N VAL A 213 -8.18 -7.87 -6.42
CA VAL A 213 -7.42 -8.26 -7.61
C VAL A 213 -8.36 -8.72 -8.72
N HIS A 214 -8.08 -8.27 -9.93
CA HIS A 214 -8.69 -8.77 -11.15
C HIS A 214 -7.59 -9.12 -12.14
N GLN A 215 -7.49 -10.39 -12.47
CA GLN A 215 -6.44 -10.91 -13.32
C GLN A 215 -7.00 -11.38 -14.67
N HIS A 216 -6.33 -11.00 -15.74
CA HIS A 216 -6.58 -11.49 -17.09
C HIS A 216 -5.33 -12.20 -17.61
N ARG A 217 -5.42 -13.52 -17.81
CA ARG A 217 -4.33 -14.36 -18.33
C ARG A 217 -4.87 -15.23 -19.49
N GLY A 218 -5.24 -14.56 -20.60
CA GLY A 218 -5.95 -15.25 -21.70
C GLY A 218 -7.40 -15.59 -21.35
N VAL A 219 -7.69 -15.93 -20.09
CA VAL A 219 -9.04 -16.10 -19.54
C VAL A 219 -9.25 -15.06 -18.45
N GLN A 220 -10.42 -14.44 -18.43
CA GLN A 220 -10.80 -13.51 -17.39
C GLN A 220 -11.12 -14.26 -16.10
N LEU A 221 -10.30 -14.08 -15.07
CA LEU A 221 -10.56 -14.65 -13.75
C LEU A 221 -11.59 -13.81 -12.99
N PRO A 222 -12.35 -14.41 -12.06
CA PRO A 222 -13.23 -13.64 -11.17
C PRO A 222 -12.45 -12.57 -10.41
N ARG A 223 -13.11 -11.46 -10.08
CA ARG A 223 -12.56 -10.47 -9.17
C ARG A 223 -12.46 -11.08 -7.77
N MET A 224 -11.27 -11.04 -7.20
CA MET A 224 -10.98 -11.57 -5.87
C MET A 224 -10.82 -10.42 -4.90
N LEU A 225 -11.35 -10.58 -3.68
CA LEU A 225 -11.17 -9.63 -2.59
C LEU A 225 -10.77 -10.38 -1.33
N TRP A 226 -9.76 -9.88 -0.67
CA TRP A 226 -9.37 -10.23 0.69
C TRP A 226 -9.55 -9.02 1.59
N LEU A 227 -10.05 -9.26 2.79
CA LEU A 227 -10.35 -8.22 3.76
C LEU A 227 -9.89 -8.65 5.14
N ALA A 228 -9.24 -7.75 5.85
CA ALA A 228 -8.93 -7.85 7.26
C ALA A 228 -9.54 -6.65 7.99
N LEU A 229 -10.26 -6.90 9.09
CA LEU A 229 -10.76 -5.86 9.98
C LEU A 229 -10.47 -6.27 11.43
N ASP A 230 -9.76 -5.41 12.15
CA ASP A 230 -9.63 -5.46 13.61
C ASP A 230 -10.60 -4.43 14.20
N LEU A 231 -11.50 -4.85 15.04
CA LEU A 231 -12.53 -4.01 15.62
C LEU A 231 -12.91 -4.50 17.02
N ASP A 232 -12.88 -3.60 17.99
CA ASP A 232 -13.30 -3.86 19.38
C ASP A 232 -12.65 -5.13 19.99
N GLY A 233 -11.35 -5.38 19.65
CA GLY A 233 -10.59 -6.54 20.09
C GLY A 233 -10.82 -7.83 19.28
N GLU A 234 -11.75 -7.84 18.34
CA GLU A 234 -12.00 -8.96 17.46
C GLU A 234 -11.25 -8.81 16.13
N GLN A 235 -10.73 -9.93 15.60
CA GLN A 235 -10.05 -10.01 14.32
C GLN A 235 -10.92 -10.73 13.29
N HIS A 236 -11.35 -10.00 12.27
CA HIS A 236 -12.09 -10.55 11.14
C HIS A 236 -11.13 -10.72 9.97
N ARG A 237 -10.77 -11.97 9.65
CA ARG A 237 -9.83 -12.33 8.57
C ARG A 237 -10.56 -13.07 7.45
N MET A 238 -10.99 -12.33 6.44
CA MET A 238 -11.63 -12.88 5.25
C MET A 238 -10.59 -13.01 4.13
N THR A 239 -9.48 -13.70 4.44
CA THR A 239 -8.24 -13.77 3.66
C THR A 239 -7.96 -15.15 3.05
N GLN A 240 -8.79 -16.16 3.33
CA GLN A 240 -8.59 -17.52 2.80
C GLN A 240 -9.36 -17.73 1.48
N PHE A 241 -8.94 -18.70 0.66
CA PHE A 241 -9.57 -19.00 -0.64
C PHE A 241 -11.09 -19.21 -0.56
N ARG A 242 -11.60 -19.80 0.53
CA ARG A 242 -13.05 -20.00 0.73
C ARG A 242 -13.85 -18.69 0.74
N HIS A 243 -13.24 -17.57 1.06
CA HIS A 243 -13.90 -16.26 1.12
C HIS A 243 -14.03 -15.61 -0.26
N ILE A 244 -13.13 -15.92 -1.22
CA ILE A 244 -13.08 -15.33 -2.57
C ILE A 244 -14.41 -15.51 -3.31
N VAL A 245 -15.11 -16.64 -3.10
CA VAL A 245 -16.36 -16.94 -3.79
C VAL A 245 -17.47 -15.93 -3.46
N LYS A 246 -17.47 -15.39 -2.24
CA LYS A 246 -18.50 -14.45 -1.77
C LYS A 246 -18.05 -13.01 -1.71
N ASN A 247 -16.75 -12.77 -1.52
CA ASN A 247 -16.22 -11.43 -1.44
C ASN A 247 -16.29 -10.75 -2.81
N ARG A 248 -16.58 -9.46 -2.83
CA ARG A 248 -16.73 -8.65 -4.04
C ARG A 248 -16.05 -7.30 -3.88
N TRP A 249 -15.54 -6.79 -4.96
CA TRP A 249 -15.10 -5.41 -5.06
C TRP A 249 -15.35 -4.85 -6.45
N GLN A 250 -15.49 -3.55 -6.52
CA GLN A 250 -15.40 -2.79 -7.75
C GLN A 250 -14.69 -1.47 -7.47
N GLY A 251 -13.93 -1.00 -8.45
CA GLY A 251 -13.22 0.26 -8.36
C GLY A 251 -13.24 0.96 -9.70
N SER A 252 -13.53 2.25 -9.68
CA SER A 252 -13.57 3.13 -10.86
C SER A 252 -13.26 4.55 -10.42
N GLY A 253 -12.38 5.20 -11.17
CA GLY A 253 -11.99 6.58 -10.88
C GLY A 253 -11.43 6.72 -9.47
N THR A 254 -12.15 7.43 -8.63
CA THR A 254 -11.78 7.81 -7.27
C THR A 254 -12.56 7.07 -6.19
N ARG A 255 -13.15 5.91 -6.52
CA ARG A 255 -14.02 5.16 -5.60
C ARG A 255 -13.77 3.67 -5.67
N VAL A 256 -13.74 3.03 -4.52
CA VAL A 256 -13.68 1.58 -4.34
C VAL A 256 -14.83 1.16 -3.45
N GLU A 257 -15.65 0.22 -3.92
CA GLU A 257 -16.71 -0.43 -3.14
C GLU A 257 -16.33 -1.88 -2.89
N PHE A 258 -16.63 -2.39 -1.70
CA PHE A 258 -16.29 -3.75 -1.32
C PHE A 258 -17.31 -4.38 -0.39
N SER A 259 -17.41 -5.71 -0.46
CA SER A 259 -18.15 -6.50 0.51
C SER A 259 -17.45 -7.85 0.75
N ALA A 260 -17.39 -8.26 2.01
CA ALA A 260 -16.75 -9.50 2.44
C ALA A 260 -17.62 -10.24 3.45
N TRP A 261 -17.56 -11.57 3.41
CA TRP A 261 -18.50 -12.44 4.12
C TRP A 261 -17.80 -13.59 4.83
N SER A 262 -18.20 -13.81 6.08
CA SER A 262 -17.97 -15.03 6.83
C SER A 262 -19.32 -15.64 7.24
N PRO A 263 -19.39 -16.81 7.88
CA PRO A 263 -20.63 -17.36 8.37
C PRO A 263 -21.38 -16.46 9.36
N THR A 264 -20.66 -15.63 10.11
CA THR A 264 -21.19 -14.85 11.22
C THR A 264 -21.10 -13.33 11.05
N VAL A 265 -20.22 -12.85 10.16
CA VAL A 265 -19.96 -11.43 9.93
C VAL A 265 -19.99 -11.09 8.46
N ARG A 266 -20.64 -10.00 8.11
CA ARG A 266 -20.62 -9.36 6.79
C ARG A 266 -20.11 -7.94 6.96
N ILE A 267 -19.19 -7.54 6.10
CA ILE A 267 -18.60 -6.21 6.07
C ILE A 267 -18.83 -5.65 4.67
N GLU A 268 -19.40 -4.46 4.61
CA GLU A 268 -19.64 -3.72 3.38
C GLU A 268 -19.08 -2.31 3.55
N GLY A 269 -18.50 -1.77 2.51
CA GLY A 269 -17.96 -0.42 2.62
C GLY A 269 -17.51 0.16 1.30
N GLU A 270 -17.11 1.40 1.40
CA GLU A 270 -16.51 2.16 0.32
C GLU A 270 -15.37 3.02 0.82
N MET A 271 -14.43 3.30 -0.10
CA MET A 271 -13.42 4.33 0.03
C MET A 271 -13.54 5.25 -1.18
N SER A 272 -13.47 6.57 -0.97
CA SER A 272 -13.63 7.54 -2.04
C SER A 272 -12.87 8.84 -1.75
N CYS A 273 -12.55 9.57 -2.81
CA CYS A 273 -11.94 10.89 -2.73
C CYS A 273 -12.32 11.74 -3.95
N ARG A 274 -11.84 12.98 -4.02
CA ARG A 274 -11.96 13.81 -5.22
C ARG A 274 -10.80 13.49 -6.18
N PRO A 275 -10.95 13.70 -7.50
CA PRO A 275 -9.87 13.48 -8.46
C PRO A 275 -8.60 14.29 -8.14
N GLU A 276 -8.75 15.53 -7.68
CA GLU A 276 -7.62 16.38 -7.27
C GLU A 276 -6.89 15.94 -6.02
N ASP A 277 -7.46 15.01 -5.25
CA ASP A 277 -6.86 14.40 -4.06
C ASP A 277 -6.06 13.12 -4.41
N MET A 278 -5.91 12.78 -5.68
CA MET A 278 -5.14 11.62 -6.16
C MET A 278 -3.90 12.01 -6.96
N LEU A 279 -2.92 11.13 -6.93
CA LEU A 279 -1.73 11.14 -7.78
C LEU A 279 -1.65 9.84 -8.58
N VAL A 280 -1.18 9.91 -9.81
CA VAL A 280 -0.81 8.72 -10.60
C VAL A 280 0.65 8.39 -10.36
N ALA A 281 0.95 7.19 -9.90
CA ALA A 281 2.29 6.64 -9.85
C ALA A 281 2.52 5.75 -11.08
N PRO A 282 3.44 6.13 -11.98
CA PRO A 282 3.81 5.31 -13.12
C PRO A 282 4.78 4.21 -12.65
N TYR A 283 4.31 2.97 -12.58
CA TYR A 283 5.15 1.83 -12.25
C TYR A 283 5.63 1.12 -13.51
N LEU A 284 6.77 0.49 -13.39
CA LEU A 284 7.28 -0.45 -14.38
C LEU A 284 7.43 -1.81 -13.71
N ASP A 285 6.80 -2.85 -14.27
CA ASP A 285 7.06 -4.22 -13.83
C ASP A 285 8.47 -4.65 -14.27
N PRO A 286 9.12 -5.60 -13.59
CA PRO A 286 10.45 -6.09 -13.97
C PRO A 286 10.56 -6.59 -15.41
N ASP A 287 9.45 -6.96 -16.05
CA ASP A 287 9.39 -7.34 -17.46
C ASP A 287 9.16 -6.15 -18.41
N GLY A 288 9.20 -4.92 -17.89
CA GLY A 288 9.01 -3.69 -18.67
C GLY A 288 7.55 -3.33 -18.94
N THR A 289 6.59 -3.99 -18.31
CA THR A 289 5.18 -3.63 -18.47
C THR A 289 4.87 -2.35 -17.69
N GLU A 290 4.34 -1.35 -18.37
CA GLU A 290 3.87 -0.11 -17.77
C GLU A 290 2.55 -0.30 -17.01
N ILE A 291 2.45 0.35 -15.87
CA ILE A 291 1.31 0.29 -14.96
C ILE A 291 1.08 1.67 -14.38
N PHE A 292 -0.18 2.03 -14.26
CA PHE A 292 -0.62 3.28 -13.65
C PHE A 292 -1.35 2.96 -12.35
N CYS A 293 -0.84 3.50 -11.25
CA CYS A 293 -1.44 3.35 -9.94
C CYS A 293 -1.90 4.71 -9.45
N SER A 294 -3.21 4.93 -9.40
CA SER A 294 -3.78 6.14 -8.82
C SER A 294 -3.96 5.93 -7.32
N ASN A 295 -3.31 6.75 -6.51
CA ASN A 295 -3.34 6.62 -5.05
C ASN A 295 -3.71 7.93 -4.34
N THR A 296 -4.23 7.81 -3.13
CA THR A 296 -4.49 8.90 -2.19
C THR A 296 -4.29 8.44 -0.75
N GLU A 297 -3.85 9.37 0.11
CA GLU A 297 -3.72 9.15 1.55
C GLU A 297 -4.69 10.05 2.36
N ILE A 298 -5.68 10.66 1.67
CA ILE A 298 -6.70 11.55 2.26
C ILE A 298 -8.12 11.22 1.79
N GLY A 299 -8.38 9.96 1.48
CA GLY A 299 -9.71 9.49 1.14
C GLY A 299 -10.64 9.42 2.35
N ASP A 300 -11.92 9.28 2.07
CA ASP A 300 -12.96 8.99 3.05
C ASP A 300 -13.28 7.48 3.05
N ALA A 301 -13.54 6.89 4.20
CA ALA A 301 -14.01 5.52 4.34
C ALA A 301 -15.36 5.48 5.05
N HIS A 302 -16.28 4.71 4.53
CA HIS A 302 -17.55 4.40 5.16
C HIS A 302 -17.77 2.89 5.16
N VAL A 303 -17.84 2.26 6.34
CA VAL A 303 -17.86 0.81 6.49
C VAL A 303 -18.98 0.39 7.43
N ARG A 304 -19.77 -0.60 7.02
CA ARG A 304 -20.87 -1.16 7.79
C ARG A 304 -20.53 -2.60 8.15
N VAL A 305 -20.63 -2.93 9.42
CA VAL A 305 -20.38 -4.26 9.97
C VAL A 305 -21.70 -4.87 10.44
N PHE A 306 -22.00 -6.06 9.92
CA PHE A 306 -23.21 -6.79 10.24
C PHE A 306 -22.87 -8.11 10.92
N ARG A 307 -23.67 -8.50 11.88
CA ARG A 307 -23.64 -9.85 12.47
C ARG A 307 -24.89 -10.65 12.11
N ARG A 308 -24.68 -11.95 11.99
CA ARG A 308 -25.78 -12.87 11.73
C ARG A 308 -26.59 -13.07 13.01
N ALA A 309 -27.92 -12.91 12.90
CA ALA A 309 -28.89 -13.15 13.95
C ALA A 309 -29.97 -14.10 13.41
N GLY A 310 -29.79 -15.40 13.60
CA GLY A 310 -30.60 -16.43 12.96
C GLY A 310 -30.39 -16.43 11.43
N LEU A 311 -31.45 -16.19 10.67
CA LEU A 311 -31.40 -16.09 9.21
C LEU A 311 -31.15 -14.67 8.70
N ALA A 312 -31.24 -13.65 9.57
CA ALA A 312 -31.09 -12.24 9.22
C ALA A 312 -29.69 -11.71 9.52
N TRP A 313 -29.35 -10.59 8.84
CA TRP A 313 -28.17 -9.78 9.14
C TRP A 313 -28.60 -8.51 9.86
N ARG A 314 -28.00 -8.24 11.02
CA ARG A 314 -28.24 -7.00 11.78
C ARG A 314 -26.99 -6.14 11.75
N GLU A 315 -27.14 -4.87 11.37
CA GLU A 315 -26.08 -3.89 11.46
C GLU A 315 -25.69 -3.68 12.92
N GLN A 316 -24.42 -3.77 13.22
CA GLN A 316 -23.87 -3.59 14.56
C GLN A 316 -23.03 -2.35 14.69
N ARG A 317 -22.31 -1.98 13.62
CA ARG A 317 -21.36 -0.89 13.65
C ARG A 317 -21.31 -0.19 12.30
N VAL A 318 -21.22 1.13 12.35
CA VAL A 318 -20.80 1.96 11.22
C VAL A 318 -19.48 2.61 11.59
N LEU A 319 -18.49 2.49 10.74
CA LEU A 319 -17.16 3.08 10.88
C LEU A 319 -17.00 4.17 9.82
N VAL A 320 -16.59 5.36 10.25
CA VAL A 320 -16.38 6.51 9.38
C VAL A 320 -14.97 7.05 9.59
N GLY A 321 -14.19 7.10 8.52
CA GLY A 321 -12.86 7.71 8.48
C GLY A 321 -12.86 8.84 7.46
N THR A 322 -12.94 10.09 7.92
CA THR A 322 -12.93 11.27 7.04
C THR A 322 -11.50 11.75 6.83
N LYS A 323 -11.04 11.76 5.58
CA LYS A 323 -9.64 12.08 5.21
C LYS A 323 -8.61 11.16 5.90
N ARG A 324 -9.00 9.88 6.11
CA ARG A 324 -8.19 8.86 6.80
C ARG A 324 -8.08 7.55 6.04
N ALA A 325 -8.74 7.44 4.89
CA ALA A 325 -8.58 6.29 4.02
C ALA A 325 -7.39 6.49 3.08
N HIS A 326 -6.51 5.52 3.08
CA HIS A 326 -5.42 5.36 2.14
C HIS A 326 -5.84 4.30 1.15
N PHE A 327 -5.90 4.62 -0.13
CA PHE A 327 -6.26 3.61 -1.11
C PHE A 327 -5.69 3.89 -2.49
N GLU A 328 -5.58 2.84 -3.27
CA GLU A 328 -5.09 2.88 -4.64
C GLU A 328 -5.94 2.04 -5.58
N LEU A 329 -5.94 2.44 -6.82
CA LEU A 329 -6.46 1.73 -7.96
C LEU A 329 -5.37 1.62 -9.02
N GLY A 330 -4.91 0.39 -9.28
CA GLY A 330 -3.88 0.14 -10.26
C GLY A 330 -4.37 -0.65 -11.47
N GLY A 331 -3.73 -0.41 -12.61
CA GLY A 331 -4.06 -1.09 -13.85
C GLY A 331 -3.20 -0.67 -15.04
N ARG A 332 -3.53 -1.20 -16.21
CA ARG A 332 -2.80 -0.96 -17.47
C ARG A 332 -3.23 0.31 -18.19
N VAL A 333 -4.27 0.96 -17.73
CA VAL A 333 -4.84 2.17 -18.35
C VAL A 333 -4.92 3.26 -17.30
N ARG A 334 -4.34 4.40 -17.63
CA ARG A 334 -4.42 5.62 -16.80
C ARG A 334 -5.86 6.13 -16.78
N ASP A 335 -6.32 6.54 -15.61
CA ASP A 335 -7.60 7.23 -15.49
C ASP A 335 -7.42 8.70 -15.94
N PRO A 336 -8.14 9.15 -16.99
CA PRO A 336 -7.97 10.51 -17.52
C PRO A 336 -8.47 11.61 -16.57
N ALA A 337 -9.30 11.26 -15.58
CA ALA A 337 -9.77 12.21 -14.59
C ALA A 337 -8.70 12.63 -13.59
N ILE A 338 -7.64 11.80 -13.44
CA ILE A 338 -6.54 12.05 -12.49
C ILE A 338 -5.37 12.63 -13.29
N THR A 339 -5.20 13.94 -13.20
CA THR A 339 -4.26 14.69 -14.04
C THR A 339 -2.87 14.84 -13.43
N ARG A 340 -2.74 14.65 -12.11
CA ARG A 340 -1.47 14.79 -11.40
C ARG A 340 -0.73 13.47 -11.35
N GLU A 341 0.60 13.56 -11.37
CA GLU A 341 1.47 12.40 -11.43
C GLU A 341 2.69 12.60 -10.52
N HIS A 342 3.22 11.51 -10.00
CA HIS A 342 4.53 11.50 -9.37
C HIS A 342 5.60 11.83 -10.39
N GLN A 343 6.48 12.76 -10.06
CA GLN A 343 7.55 13.20 -10.93
C GLN A 343 8.82 12.40 -10.69
N LEU A 344 9.39 11.81 -11.74
CA LEU A 344 10.74 11.28 -11.69
C LEU A 344 11.72 12.45 -11.64
N VAL A 345 12.60 12.47 -10.64
CA VAL A 345 13.62 13.50 -10.45
C VAL A 345 15.02 12.91 -10.62
N GLU A 346 15.98 13.77 -11.05
CA GLU A 346 17.38 13.40 -11.29
C GLU A 346 18.21 13.43 -9.99
#